data_1f4d7501f7952c566f70700676715b57
#
_entry.id   1f4d7501f7952c566f70700676715b57
#
_cell.length_a   1.000
_cell.length_b   1.000
_cell.length_c   1.000
_cell.angle_alpha   90.00
_cell.angle_beta   90.00
_cell.angle_gamma   90.00
#
_symmetry.space_group_name_H-M   'P 1'
#
loop_
_entity.id
_entity.type
_entity.pdbx_description
1 polymer ?
#
loop_
_entity_poly.entity_id
_entity_poly.type
_entity_poly.pdbx_seq_one_letter_code
_entity_poly.pdbx_strand_id
1 'polypeptide(L)'
;ETTTDEEGNTIPKRDEDGNIVYVYDESGNHVIDMTSSSGLAYSYSDYVGVSGIESTMEAYLTGATKAHQGAKEVEINKNGSVIRELAQTNATNGSDVSLTIDNELQAVVEAAFEKLIHKLSADEMAYMLNDIAEEEAKGKTSKYADKLDTIETAKTGAIVAMDPRTGDVLAMASYPGFDPNWFIQGLTEEQAEYINDAGKFAIDAGITR
;
A
#
# COMPACT_ATOMS: atom_id res chain seq x y z
N GLU A 1 -0.92 -3.61 27.45
CA GLU A 1 -1.05 -2.32 28.14
C GLU A 1 -0.12 -1.28 27.52
N THR A 2 -0.55 -0.04 27.47
CA THR A 2 0.23 1.07 26.93
C THR A 2 0.45 2.13 28.01
N THR A 3 1.48 2.96 27.84
CA THR A 3 1.73 4.15 28.64
C THR A 3 1.99 5.32 27.69
N THR A 4 2.01 6.53 28.20
CA THR A 4 2.25 7.73 27.41
C THR A 4 3.65 8.26 27.71
N ASP A 5 4.42 8.60 26.67
CA ASP A 5 5.72 9.25 26.84
C ASP A 5 5.59 10.74 27.22
N GLU A 6 6.71 11.41 27.48
CA GLU A 6 6.74 12.83 27.88
C GLU A 6 6.23 13.77 26.78
N GLU A 7 6.15 13.30 25.52
CA GLU A 7 5.67 14.05 24.36
C GLU A 7 4.19 13.77 24.06
N GLY A 8 3.54 12.90 24.85
CA GLY A 8 2.12 12.55 24.71
C GLY A 8 1.84 11.41 23.74
N ASN A 9 2.88 10.73 23.22
CA ASN A 9 2.70 9.59 22.34
C ASN A 9 2.41 8.32 23.13
N THR A 10 1.54 7.46 22.62
CA THR A 10 1.24 6.16 23.21
C THR A 10 2.35 5.17 22.89
N ILE A 11 3.05 4.67 23.92
CA ILE A 11 4.12 3.69 23.79
C ILE A 11 3.75 2.38 24.49
N PRO A 12 4.29 1.23 24.06
CA PRO A 12 4.07 -0.05 24.74
C PRO A 12 4.57 0.01 26.18
N LYS A 13 3.74 -0.44 27.13
CA LYS A 13 4.16 -0.59 28.52
C LYS A 13 5.25 -1.64 28.61
N ARG A 14 6.30 -1.35 29.37
CA ARG A 14 7.40 -2.26 29.63
C ARG A 14 7.37 -2.69 31.10
N ASP A 15 7.80 -3.92 31.37
CA ASP A 15 8.02 -4.43 32.73
C ASP A 15 9.30 -3.85 33.34
N GLU A 16 9.59 -4.23 34.57
CA GLU A 16 10.77 -3.77 35.31
C GLU A 16 12.09 -4.22 34.65
N ASP A 17 12.06 -5.25 33.81
CA ASP A 17 13.19 -5.77 33.05
C ASP A 17 13.31 -5.14 31.65
N GLY A 18 12.39 -4.25 31.27
CA GLY A 18 12.37 -3.52 29.99
C GLY A 18 11.69 -4.28 28.84
N ASN A 19 11.08 -5.44 29.09
CA ASN A 19 10.35 -6.19 28.09
C ASN A 19 8.97 -5.59 27.85
N ILE A 20 8.47 -5.70 26.60
CA ILE A 20 7.11 -5.22 26.28
C ILE A 20 6.09 -6.14 26.98
N VAL A 21 5.17 -5.52 27.72
CA VAL A 21 4.06 -6.24 28.35
C VAL A 21 2.97 -6.47 27.31
N TYR A 22 2.81 -7.69 26.89
CA TYR A 22 1.77 -8.12 25.97
C TYR A 22 0.46 -8.39 26.70
N VAL A 23 -0.65 -7.97 26.12
CA VAL A 23 -1.99 -8.40 26.54
C VAL A 23 -2.38 -9.57 25.65
N TYR A 24 -2.94 -10.61 26.24
CA TYR A 24 -3.44 -11.78 25.51
C TYR A 24 -4.96 -11.75 25.51
N ASP A 25 -5.57 -12.15 24.39
CA ASP A 25 -7.01 -12.40 24.31
C ASP A 25 -7.38 -13.72 25.04
N GLU A 26 -8.68 -13.98 25.13
CA GLU A 26 -9.19 -15.21 25.78
C GLU A 26 -8.79 -16.49 25.05
N SER A 27 -8.29 -16.40 23.82
CA SER A 27 -7.79 -17.49 23.00
C SER A 27 -6.28 -17.70 23.15
N GLY A 28 -5.61 -16.84 23.94
CA GLY A 28 -4.17 -16.88 24.17
C GLY A 28 -3.33 -16.26 23.05
N ASN A 29 -3.95 -15.48 22.16
CA ASN A 29 -3.24 -14.74 21.13
C ASN A 29 -2.77 -13.39 21.68
N HIS A 30 -1.63 -12.92 21.20
CA HIS A 30 -1.16 -11.58 21.51
C HIS A 30 -2.16 -10.54 20.98
N VAL A 31 -2.75 -9.77 21.88
CA VAL A 31 -3.39 -8.52 21.51
C VAL A 31 -2.30 -7.47 21.51
N ILE A 32 -1.84 -7.09 20.35
CA ILE A 32 -1.04 -5.88 20.21
C ILE A 32 -2.05 -4.74 20.35
N ASP A 33 -2.06 -4.12 21.52
CA ASP A 33 -2.75 -2.85 21.68
C ASP A 33 -1.97 -1.79 20.89
N MET A 34 -2.12 -1.84 19.59
CA MET A 34 -1.83 -0.72 18.72
C MET A 34 -3.04 0.20 18.84
N THR A 35 -3.23 0.79 20.04
CA THR A 35 -4.09 1.95 20.15
C THR A 35 -3.46 3.04 19.29
N SER A 36 -3.81 2.98 18.02
CA SER A 36 -3.77 4.17 17.21
C SER A 36 -4.65 5.20 17.94
N SER A 37 -4.41 6.48 17.74
CA SER A 37 -5.24 7.58 18.23
C SER A 37 -6.76 7.40 17.96
N SER A 38 -7.16 6.39 17.21
CA SER A 38 -8.52 6.00 16.84
C SER A 38 -9.20 5.02 17.81
N GLY A 39 -8.52 4.48 18.83
CA GLY A 39 -9.09 3.51 19.78
C GLY A 39 -9.39 2.12 19.19
N LEU A 40 -8.70 1.75 18.13
CA LEU A 40 -8.80 0.43 17.49
C LEU A 40 -7.86 -0.54 18.19
N ALA A 41 -8.34 -1.75 18.48
CA ALA A 41 -7.55 -2.84 19.05
C ALA A 41 -7.41 -3.95 18.01
N TYR A 42 -6.17 -4.22 17.58
CA TYR A 42 -5.86 -5.23 16.58
C TYR A 42 -5.28 -6.49 17.23
N SER A 43 -5.58 -7.63 16.63
CA SER A 43 -4.93 -8.90 16.89
C SER A 43 -3.71 -9.06 15.96
N TYR A 44 -2.78 -9.92 16.33
CA TYR A 44 -1.59 -10.21 15.50
C TYR A 44 -1.93 -10.75 14.10
N SER A 45 -3.10 -11.36 13.94
CA SER A 45 -3.58 -11.92 12.67
C SER A 45 -4.43 -10.94 11.84
N ASP A 46 -4.69 -9.74 12.35
CA ASP A 46 -5.52 -8.77 11.63
C ASP A 46 -4.75 -8.10 10.50
N TYR A 47 -5.46 -7.83 9.42
CA TYR A 47 -4.95 -7.01 8.33
C TYR A 47 -5.20 -5.55 8.64
N VAL A 48 -4.20 -4.72 8.44
CA VAL A 48 -4.25 -3.27 8.73
C VAL A 48 -3.84 -2.49 7.49
N GLY A 49 -4.60 -1.48 7.14
CA GLY A 49 -4.26 -0.58 6.04
C GLY A 49 -3.04 0.27 6.37
N VAL A 50 -1.92 0.04 5.66
CA VAL A 50 -0.64 0.73 5.91
C VAL A 50 -0.53 2.03 5.11
N SER A 51 -1.15 2.12 3.94
CA SER A 51 -1.05 3.28 3.05
C SER A 51 -2.30 3.48 2.20
N GLY A 52 -2.40 4.64 1.54
CA GLY A 52 -3.47 4.95 0.60
C GLY A 52 -4.85 4.98 1.23
N ILE A 53 -5.84 4.53 0.47
CA ILE A 53 -7.25 4.53 0.88
C ILE A 53 -7.51 3.58 2.03
N GLU A 54 -6.81 2.44 2.07
CA GLU A 54 -6.93 1.46 3.16
C GLU A 54 -6.55 2.09 4.49
N SER A 55 -5.42 2.79 4.56
CA SER A 55 -5.00 3.50 5.79
C SER A 55 -5.95 4.64 6.16
N THR A 56 -6.41 5.41 5.17
CA THR A 56 -7.30 6.55 5.41
C THR A 56 -8.67 6.11 5.88
N MET A 57 -9.17 4.98 5.38
CA MET A 57 -10.50 4.44 5.69
C MET A 57 -10.46 3.28 6.69
N GLU A 58 -9.31 3.00 7.29
CA GLU A 58 -9.12 1.89 8.24
C GLU A 58 -10.19 1.85 9.33
N ALA A 59 -10.54 3.00 9.90
CA ALA A 59 -11.56 3.10 10.94
C ALA A 59 -12.96 2.60 10.51
N TYR A 60 -13.23 2.58 9.21
CA TYR A 60 -14.49 2.08 8.63
C TYR A 60 -14.37 0.64 8.16
N LEU A 61 -13.22 0.29 7.59
CA LEU A 61 -12.98 -1.04 7.00
C LEU A 61 -12.77 -2.12 8.06
N THR A 62 -12.17 -1.75 9.20
CA THR A 62 -11.81 -2.72 10.24
C THR A 62 -13.00 -3.18 11.07
N GLY A 63 -13.03 -4.48 11.40
CA GLY A 63 -13.88 -5.05 12.43
C GLY A 63 -13.30 -4.92 13.86
N ALA A 64 -12.13 -4.30 14.02
CA ALA A 64 -11.41 -4.22 15.31
C ALA A 64 -11.99 -3.19 16.29
N THR A 65 -13.04 -2.45 15.93
CA THR A 65 -13.71 -1.53 16.86
C THR A 65 -14.50 -2.30 17.92
N LYS A 66 -14.63 -1.73 19.12
CA LYS A 66 -15.46 -2.32 20.19
C LYS A 66 -16.92 -2.59 19.78
N ALA A 67 -17.44 -1.82 18.83
CA ALA A 67 -18.80 -1.99 18.33
C ALA A 67 -18.94 -3.23 17.42
N HIS A 68 -17.87 -3.67 16.78
CA HIS A 68 -17.85 -4.80 15.85
C HIS A 68 -17.32 -6.09 16.50
N GLN A 69 -16.58 -5.99 17.59
CA GLN A 69 -16.05 -7.15 18.30
C GLN A 69 -17.19 -7.99 18.90
N GLY A 70 -17.09 -9.30 18.71
CA GLY A 70 -17.94 -10.24 19.42
C GLY A 70 -17.56 -10.32 20.90
N ALA A 71 -18.52 -10.68 21.74
CA ALA A 71 -18.30 -10.88 23.17
C ALA A 71 -19.00 -12.15 23.64
N LYS A 72 -18.39 -12.86 24.58
CA LYS A 72 -19.01 -13.96 25.29
C LYS A 72 -19.02 -13.68 26.78
N GLU A 73 -20.19 -13.74 27.38
CA GLU A 73 -20.35 -13.73 28.82
C GLU A 73 -20.43 -15.17 29.31
N VAL A 74 -19.48 -15.57 30.15
CA VAL A 74 -19.37 -16.95 30.63
C VAL A 74 -19.32 -16.98 32.16
N GLU A 75 -19.97 -18.01 32.75
CA GLU A 75 -19.81 -18.31 34.15
C GLU A 75 -18.60 -19.23 34.34
N ILE A 76 -17.67 -18.85 35.21
CA ILE A 76 -16.45 -19.61 35.49
C ILE A 76 -16.45 -20.17 36.92
N ASN A 77 -15.82 -21.32 37.10
CA ASN A 77 -15.61 -21.90 38.45
C ASN A 77 -14.37 -21.24 39.12
N LYS A 78 -14.14 -21.61 40.37
CA LYS A 78 -13.00 -21.11 41.16
C LYS A 78 -11.60 -21.39 40.55
N ASN A 79 -11.52 -22.28 39.58
CA ASN A 79 -10.29 -22.66 38.88
C ASN A 79 -10.17 -21.96 37.50
N GLY A 80 -11.08 -21.05 37.15
CA GLY A 80 -11.10 -20.33 35.88
C GLY A 80 -11.71 -21.11 34.70
N SER A 81 -12.24 -22.34 34.93
CA SER A 81 -12.87 -23.11 33.85
C SER A 81 -14.31 -22.66 33.62
N VAL A 82 -14.68 -22.52 32.35
CA VAL A 82 -16.05 -22.16 31.94
C VAL A 82 -17.04 -23.25 32.36
N ILE A 83 -18.07 -22.88 33.12
CA ILE A 83 -19.18 -23.75 33.52
C ILE A 83 -20.29 -23.70 32.47
N ARG A 84 -20.66 -22.49 32.06
CA ARG A 84 -21.68 -22.25 31.03
C ARG A 84 -21.52 -20.88 30.40
N GLU A 85 -22.04 -20.78 29.19
CA GLU A 85 -22.17 -19.54 28.45
C GLU A 85 -23.49 -18.87 28.83
N LEU A 86 -23.45 -17.59 29.21
CA LEU A 86 -24.61 -16.82 29.65
C LEU A 86 -25.19 -15.98 28.51
N ALA A 87 -24.31 -15.34 27.73
CA ALA A 87 -24.69 -14.54 26.58
C ALA A 87 -23.56 -14.56 25.53
N GLN A 88 -23.94 -14.40 24.27
CA GLN A 88 -23.00 -14.25 23.16
C GLN A 88 -23.48 -13.16 22.23
N THR A 89 -22.58 -12.24 21.88
CA THR A 89 -22.72 -11.28 20.79
C THR A 89 -21.76 -11.67 19.69
N ASN A 90 -22.25 -11.86 18.48
CA ASN A 90 -21.38 -12.20 17.35
C ASN A 90 -20.61 -10.97 16.88
N ALA A 91 -19.37 -11.18 16.45
CA ALA A 91 -18.60 -10.16 15.75
C ALA A 91 -19.31 -9.78 14.42
N THR A 92 -19.15 -8.53 14.03
CA THR A 92 -19.63 -8.00 12.74
C THR A 92 -18.46 -7.46 11.95
N ASN A 93 -18.55 -7.54 10.62
CA ASN A 93 -17.52 -7.00 9.73
C ASN A 93 -17.48 -5.47 9.79
N GLY A 94 -16.37 -4.89 9.37
CA GLY A 94 -16.32 -3.47 9.05
C GLY A 94 -17.21 -3.12 7.85
N SER A 95 -17.23 -1.85 7.49
CA SER A 95 -18.02 -1.31 6.38
C SER A 95 -17.30 -1.46 5.05
N ASP A 96 -18.05 -1.52 3.96
CA ASP A 96 -17.52 -1.44 2.61
C ASP A 96 -17.23 0.02 2.24
N VAL A 97 -16.16 0.23 1.46
CA VAL A 97 -15.82 1.54 0.88
C VAL A 97 -15.93 1.45 -0.63
N SER A 98 -16.82 2.27 -1.21
CA SER A 98 -16.96 2.41 -2.66
C SER A 98 -16.12 3.57 -3.16
N LEU A 99 -15.31 3.34 -4.18
CA LEU A 99 -14.50 4.36 -4.83
C LEU A 99 -15.20 4.93 -6.06
N THR A 100 -14.76 6.10 -6.51
CA THR A 100 -15.22 6.71 -7.78
C THR A 100 -14.50 6.13 -9.00
N ILE A 101 -13.51 5.24 -8.78
CA ILE A 101 -12.76 4.59 -9.85
C ILE A 101 -13.69 3.70 -10.68
N ASP A 102 -13.69 3.96 -11.99
CA ASP A 102 -14.34 3.09 -12.98
C ASP A 102 -13.36 1.99 -13.39
N ASN A 103 -13.67 0.76 -13.05
CA ASN A 103 -12.78 -0.38 -13.23
C ASN A 103 -12.49 -0.69 -14.72
N GLU A 104 -13.44 -0.46 -15.62
CA GLU A 104 -13.24 -0.66 -17.06
C GLU A 104 -12.33 0.43 -17.62
N LEU A 105 -12.57 1.68 -17.23
CA LEU A 105 -11.71 2.80 -17.61
C LEU A 105 -10.30 2.65 -17.05
N GLN A 106 -10.15 2.21 -15.80
CA GLN A 106 -8.85 1.94 -15.16
C GLN A 106 -8.03 0.95 -16.00
N ALA A 107 -8.61 -0.19 -16.36
CA ALA A 107 -7.93 -1.20 -17.16
C ALA A 107 -7.50 -0.69 -18.55
N VAL A 108 -8.35 0.11 -19.19
CA VAL A 108 -8.03 0.75 -20.50
C VAL A 108 -6.89 1.75 -20.35
N VAL A 109 -6.94 2.58 -19.29
CA VAL A 109 -5.92 3.59 -19.02
C VAL A 109 -4.57 2.94 -18.75
N GLU A 110 -4.51 1.91 -17.90
CA GLU A 110 -3.27 1.17 -17.61
C GLU A 110 -2.64 0.60 -18.87
N ALA A 111 -3.43 -0.16 -19.67
CA ALA A 111 -2.94 -0.77 -20.91
C ALA A 111 -2.52 0.26 -21.97
N ALA A 112 -3.21 1.37 -22.06
CA ALA A 112 -2.86 2.45 -23.01
C ALA A 112 -1.61 3.19 -22.55
N PHE A 113 -1.46 3.40 -21.24
CA PHE A 113 -0.34 4.12 -20.68
C PHE A 113 0.97 3.34 -20.79
N GLU A 114 0.95 2.05 -20.50
CA GLU A 114 2.10 1.16 -20.75
C GLU A 114 2.58 1.25 -22.21
N LYS A 115 1.66 1.11 -23.17
CA LYS A 115 1.98 1.23 -24.59
C LYS A 115 2.55 2.60 -24.94
N LEU A 116 2.04 3.67 -24.33
CA LEU A 116 2.53 5.02 -24.55
C LEU A 116 3.98 5.18 -24.07
N ILE A 117 4.30 4.72 -22.87
CA ILE A 117 5.67 4.78 -22.33
C ILE A 117 6.65 4.02 -23.22
N HIS A 118 6.31 2.81 -23.63
CA HIS A 118 7.15 2.04 -24.56
C HIS A 118 7.34 2.74 -25.91
N LYS A 119 6.27 3.35 -26.44
CA LYS A 119 6.35 4.09 -27.68
C LYS A 119 7.24 5.32 -27.54
N LEU A 120 7.07 6.11 -26.48
CA LEU A 120 7.90 7.30 -26.22
C LEU A 120 9.38 6.93 -26.12
N SER A 121 9.69 5.88 -25.36
CA SER A 121 11.08 5.37 -25.25
C SER A 121 11.68 4.99 -26.60
N ALA A 122 10.90 4.30 -27.46
CA ALA A 122 11.35 3.91 -28.80
C ALA A 122 11.51 5.13 -29.72
N ASP A 123 10.57 6.08 -29.69
CA ASP A 123 10.62 7.32 -30.50
C ASP A 123 11.82 8.19 -30.10
N GLU A 124 12.12 8.32 -28.81
CA GLU A 124 13.29 9.06 -28.30
C GLU A 124 14.61 8.41 -28.77
N MET A 125 14.70 7.08 -28.67
CA MET A 125 15.87 6.35 -29.16
C MET A 125 16.04 6.52 -30.67
N ALA A 126 14.97 6.38 -31.45
CA ALA A 126 14.98 6.58 -32.89
C ALA A 126 15.41 7.99 -33.29
N TYR A 127 14.94 9.01 -32.57
CA TYR A 127 15.34 10.41 -32.77
C TYR A 127 16.85 10.58 -32.55
N MET A 128 17.41 10.06 -31.48
CA MET A 128 18.83 10.15 -31.17
C MET A 128 19.71 9.47 -32.21
N LEU A 129 19.32 8.26 -32.64
CA LEU A 129 20.03 7.52 -33.68
C LEU A 129 20.01 8.26 -35.03
N ASN A 130 18.89 8.88 -35.38
CA ASN A 130 18.77 9.66 -36.62
C ASN A 130 19.64 10.92 -36.57
N ASP A 131 19.66 11.64 -35.44
CA ASP A 131 20.54 12.80 -35.25
C ASP A 131 22.04 12.44 -35.38
N ILE A 132 22.44 11.29 -34.83
CA ILE A 132 23.82 10.78 -34.98
C ILE A 132 24.13 10.56 -36.47
N ALA A 133 23.26 9.84 -37.19
CA ALA A 133 23.49 9.55 -38.61
C ALA A 133 23.53 10.81 -39.49
N GLU A 134 22.67 11.80 -39.19
CA GLU A 134 22.67 13.09 -39.91
C GLU A 134 23.92 13.92 -39.67
N GLU A 135 24.39 14.00 -38.45
CA GLU A 135 25.59 14.78 -38.10
C GLU A 135 26.88 14.09 -38.64
N GLU A 136 26.95 12.75 -38.57
CA GLU A 136 28.03 11.99 -39.21
C GLU A 136 28.10 12.22 -40.71
N ALA A 137 26.96 12.24 -41.41
CA ALA A 137 26.90 12.54 -42.83
C ALA A 137 27.41 13.94 -43.18
N LYS A 138 27.39 14.88 -42.25
CA LYS A 138 27.92 16.24 -42.35
C LYS A 138 29.39 16.34 -41.90
N GLY A 139 30.02 15.22 -41.50
CA GLY A 139 31.38 15.17 -40.94
C GLY A 139 31.48 15.78 -39.57
N LYS A 140 30.40 15.79 -38.80
CA LYS A 140 30.30 16.30 -37.41
C LYS A 140 30.01 15.19 -36.43
N THR A 141 30.30 15.41 -35.17
CA THR A 141 29.93 14.52 -34.07
C THR A 141 28.63 14.98 -33.47
N SER A 142 27.63 14.10 -33.40
CA SER A 142 26.37 14.37 -32.70
C SER A 142 26.59 14.50 -31.19
N LYS A 143 25.80 15.32 -30.53
CA LYS A 143 25.76 15.47 -29.07
C LYS A 143 25.34 14.18 -28.33
N TYR A 144 24.77 13.22 -29.06
CA TYR A 144 24.31 11.94 -28.53
C TYR A 144 25.31 10.79 -28.76
N ALA A 145 26.33 10.96 -29.62
CA ALA A 145 27.22 9.87 -30.06
C ALA A 145 27.90 9.14 -28.88
N ASP A 146 28.36 9.89 -27.87
CA ASP A 146 29.05 9.32 -26.71
C ASP A 146 28.11 9.08 -25.49
N LYS A 147 26.81 9.23 -25.66
CA LYS A 147 25.83 9.24 -24.56
C LYS A 147 24.70 8.23 -24.70
N LEU A 148 24.64 7.50 -25.81
CA LEU A 148 23.54 6.55 -26.06
C LEU A 148 23.34 5.55 -24.91
N ASP A 149 24.43 5.09 -24.30
CA ASP A 149 24.38 4.14 -23.19
C ASP A 149 24.03 4.81 -21.83
N THR A 150 24.06 6.14 -21.77
CA THR A 150 23.85 6.90 -20.53
C THR A 150 22.57 7.76 -20.54
N ILE A 151 21.95 7.94 -21.72
CA ILE A 151 20.69 8.68 -21.83
C ILE A 151 19.55 7.76 -21.44
N GLU A 152 18.81 8.16 -20.42
CA GLU A 152 17.59 7.47 -20.05
C GLU A 152 16.43 7.96 -20.92
N THR A 153 15.79 7.00 -21.62
CA THR A 153 14.52 7.24 -22.31
C THR A 153 13.34 7.17 -21.32
N ALA A 154 12.13 7.53 -21.77
CA ALA A 154 10.94 7.44 -20.94
C ALA A 154 10.75 6.02 -20.36
N LYS A 155 10.77 5.90 -19.03
CA LYS A 155 10.66 4.63 -18.30
C LYS A 155 9.53 4.64 -17.28
N THR A 156 9.13 5.82 -16.83
CA THR A 156 8.15 5.99 -15.75
C THR A 156 7.15 7.08 -16.09
N GLY A 157 6.00 7.04 -15.43
CA GLY A 157 5.02 8.10 -15.54
C GLY A 157 3.80 7.84 -14.68
N ALA A 158 2.90 8.82 -14.63
CA ALA A 158 1.61 8.72 -13.98
C ALA A 158 0.54 9.41 -14.82
N ILE A 159 -0.69 8.89 -14.74
CA ILE A 159 -1.86 9.44 -15.42
C ILE A 159 -3.05 9.43 -14.46
N VAL A 160 -3.84 10.50 -14.49
CA VAL A 160 -5.08 10.62 -13.71
C VAL A 160 -6.19 11.09 -14.63
N ALA A 161 -7.33 10.39 -14.64
CA ALA A 161 -8.56 10.81 -15.29
C ALA A 161 -9.57 11.26 -14.24
N MET A 162 -10.10 12.46 -14.41
CA MET A 162 -11.01 13.09 -13.44
C MET A 162 -12.21 13.72 -14.16
N ASP A 163 -13.40 13.61 -13.57
CA ASP A 163 -14.56 14.40 -14.01
C ASP A 163 -14.42 15.84 -13.48
N PRO A 164 -14.26 16.85 -14.36
CA PRO A 164 -14.03 18.22 -13.92
C PRO A 164 -15.28 18.88 -13.30
N ARG A 165 -16.46 18.26 -13.44
CA ARG A 165 -17.72 18.79 -12.88
C ARG A 165 -17.92 18.39 -11.43
N THR A 166 -17.50 17.17 -11.06
CA THR A 166 -17.70 16.61 -9.72
C THR A 166 -16.40 16.56 -8.91
N GLY A 167 -15.25 16.49 -9.59
CA GLY A 167 -13.96 16.25 -8.96
C GLY A 167 -13.65 14.77 -8.73
N ASP A 168 -14.54 13.88 -9.21
CA ASP A 168 -14.34 12.44 -9.04
C ASP A 168 -13.14 11.94 -9.84
N VAL A 169 -12.27 11.17 -9.20
CA VAL A 169 -11.19 10.46 -9.88
C VAL A 169 -11.77 9.18 -10.46
N LEU A 170 -11.76 9.07 -11.78
CA LEU A 170 -12.33 7.93 -12.52
C LEU A 170 -11.29 6.86 -12.84
N ALA A 171 -10.03 7.25 -13.02
CA ALA A 171 -8.91 6.33 -13.18
C ALA A 171 -7.62 7.01 -12.75
N MET A 172 -6.68 6.24 -12.20
CA MET A 172 -5.31 6.69 -11.92
C MET A 172 -4.35 5.53 -12.07
N ALA A 173 -3.30 5.73 -12.87
CA ALA A 173 -2.32 4.70 -13.15
C ALA A 173 -0.91 5.27 -13.04
N SER A 174 0.01 4.43 -12.61
CA SER A 174 1.45 4.70 -12.62
C SER A 174 2.14 3.60 -13.45
N TYR A 175 3.21 3.96 -14.13
CA TYR A 175 4.06 2.99 -14.82
C TYR A 175 5.50 3.13 -14.33
N PRO A 176 6.21 2.05 -14.02
CA PRO A 176 5.72 0.66 -13.96
C PRO A 176 4.68 0.45 -12.85
N GLY A 177 3.70 -0.42 -13.12
CA GLY A 177 2.68 -0.85 -12.19
C GLY A 177 2.98 -2.23 -11.60
N PHE A 178 2.18 -2.69 -10.65
CA PHE A 178 2.24 -4.04 -10.10
C PHE A 178 0.84 -4.53 -9.75
N ASP A 179 0.66 -5.85 -9.67
CA ASP A 179 -0.58 -6.46 -9.20
C ASP A 179 -0.61 -6.49 -7.66
N PRO A 180 -1.54 -5.77 -7.00
CA PRO A 180 -1.65 -5.77 -5.53
C PRO A 180 -1.86 -7.16 -4.92
N ASN A 181 -2.42 -8.11 -5.68
CA ASN A 181 -2.64 -9.47 -5.20
C ASN A 181 -1.34 -10.25 -4.92
N TRP A 182 -0.21 -9.80 -5.46
CA TRP A 182 1.09 -10.39 -5.15
C TRP A 182 1.39 -10.37 -3.65
N PHE A 183 0.96 -9.32 -2.94
CA PHE A 183 1.20 -9.21 -1.50
C PHE A 183 0.33 -10.17 -0.68
N ILE A 184 -0.86 -10.55 -1.19
CA ILE A 184 -1.77 -11.49 -0.51
C ILE A 184 -1.22 -12.92 -0.57
N GLN A 185 -0.62 -13.28 -1.72
CA GLN A 185 -0.11 -14.63 -1.97
C GLN A 185 1.33 -14.83 -1.50
N GLY A 186 2.00 -13.76 -1.13
CA GLY A 186 3.44 -13.71 -0.89
C GLY A 186 4.22 -13.46 -2.20
N LEU A 187 5.20 -12.58 -2.12
CA LEU A 187 6.02 -12.20 -3.27
C LEU A 187 7.00 -13.31 -3.65
N THR A 188 7.11 -13.59 -4.94
CA THR A 188 8.26 -14.33 -5.47
C THR A 188 9.51 -13.45 -5.46
N GLU A 189 10.71 -14.05 -5.59
CA GLU A 189 11.96 -13.30 -5.65
C GLU A 189 11.98 -12.31 -6.83
N GLU A 190 11.52 -12.72 -8.00
CA GLU A 190 11.40 -11.89 -9.20
C GLU A 190 10.42 -10.72 -9.00
N GLN A 191 9.28 -10.96 -8.34
CA GLN A 191 8.30 -9.92 -8.04
C GLN A 191 8.84 -8.90 -7.03
N ALA A 192 9.56 -9.38 -6.02
CA ALA A 192 10.19 -8.51 -5.03
C ALA A 192 11.28 -7.62 -5.68
N GLU A 193 12.09 -8.19 -6.56
CA GLU A 193 13.11 -7.45 -7.33
C GLU A 193 12.44 -6.40 -8.24
N TYR A 194 11.40 -6.80 -9.00
CA TYR A 194 10.64 -5.89 -9.85
C TYR A 194 10.05 -4.69 -9.08
N ILE A 195 9.44 -4.94 -7.91
CA ILE A 195 8.86 -3.87 -7.09
C ILE A 195 9.94 -2.94 -6.54
N ASN A 196 11.09 -3.48 -6.13
CA ASN A 196 12.22 -2.68 -5.67
C ASN A 196 12.77 -1.80 -6.78
N ASP A 197 12.93 -2.32 -7.99
CA ASP A 197 13.39 -1.56 -9.14
C ASP A 197 12.37 -0.51 -9.58
N ALA A 198 11.09 -0.87 -9.67
CA ALA A 198 10.01 0.07 -9.97
C ALA A 198 9.91 1.18 -8.92
N GLY A 199 10.06 0.83 -7.63
CA GLY A 199 10.10 1.79 -6.53
C GLY A 199 11.29 2.74 -6.62
N LYS A 200 12.46 2.24 -6.98
CA LYS A 200 13.67 3.03 -7.18
C LYS A 200 13.51 4.02 -8.34
N PHE A 201 12.98 3.58 -9.48
CA PHE A 201 12.69 4.48 -10.61
C PHE A 201 11.70 5.58 -10.23
N ALA A 202 10.66 5.27 -9.46
CA ALA A 202 9.69 6.27 -9.01
C ALA A 202 10.33 7.31 -8.08
N ILE A 203 11.24 6.91 -7.20
CA ILE A 203 11.98 7.80 -6.29
C ILE A 203 12.97 8.65 -7.08
N ASP A 204 13.76 8.06 -7.97
CA ASP A 204 14.77 8.76 -8.78
C ASP A 204 14.11 9.76 -9.74
N ALA A 205 12.90 9.46 -10.24
CA ALA A 205 12.10 10.38 -11.05
C ALA A 205 11.38 11.49 -10.24
N GLY A 206 11.51 11.51 -8.91
CA GLY A 206 10.83 12.47 -8.04
C GLY A 206 9.32 12.25 -7.93
N ILE A 207 8.82 11.09 -8.35
CA ILE A 207 7.42 10.68 -8.18
C ILE A 207 7.30 10.09 -6.77
N THR A 208 7.03 10.95 -5.78
CA THR A 208 6.70 10.48 -4.43
C THR A 208 5.28 9.96 -4.42
N ARG A 209 5.09 8.77 -3.87
CA ARG A 209 3.77 8.20 -3.55
C ARG A 209 3.11 8.94 -2.41
#